data_b0a209307f2ae2717cb8e82a9829633b
#
_entry.id   b0a209307f2ae2717cb8e82a9829633b
#
_cell.length_a   1.000
_cell.length_b   1.000
_cell.length_c   1.000
_cell.angle_alpha   90.00
_cell.angle_beta   90.00
_cell.angle_gamma   90.00
#
_symmetry.space_group_name_H-M   'P 1'
#
loop_
_entity.id
_entity.type
_entity.pdbx_description
1 polymer ?
#
loop_
_entity_poly.entity_id
_entity_poly.type
_entity_poly.pdbx_seq_one_letter_code
_entity_poly.pdbx_strand_id
1 'polypeptide(L)'
;MMNKTYEKGIYIHIPFCVHKCIYCDFLSAPAGDAVKYAYTKALINEIRNTADGQVKDKITSIFFGGGTPSVLPDGCIADILAAVRDCFDISDDAEITMECNPGTVNESRLSEYRAAGVNRLSFGLQSADNNELKMLGRIHTFEQFEESFRLARAAGFNNINVDLMSAIPGQTEATLENTFDKVTALQPEHISAYSLILEEGTYLADNIDKFPPVPDEEEDRRMYHITKQILGNAGYERYEISNYSRPGFECRHNLLYWNRGEYYGFGCSAAGFTENVRYSDIRDVKKYIELNGDIGKLHENIEILTKEDAMEEFMFLGLRKVAGVDVKDFQNRFGVSINDVYAKETEQNINKGLLVKQADMLRLTEFGMDICYTVMSDFILTDGD
;
A
#
# COMPACT_ATOMS: atom_id res chain seq x y z
N MET A 1 32.97 -10.32 4.05
CA MET A 1 31.58 -10.07 4.21
C MET A 1 31.05 -9.73 2.83
N MET A 2 30.23 -10.58 2.20
CA MET A 2 29.57 -10.23 0.95
C MET A 2 28.54 -9.14 1.30
N ASN A 3 28.69 -7.94 0.74
CA ASN A 3 27.64 -6.94 0.75
C ASN A 3 26.40 -7.56 0.08
N LYS A 4 25.46 -8.05 0.87
CA LYS A 4 24.11 -8.28 0.36
C LYS A 4 23.60 -6.89 -0.03
N THR A 5 23.59 -6.57 -1.31
CA THR A 5 22.81 -5.46 -1.84
C THR A 5 21.36 -5.79 -1.52
N TYR A 6 20.81 -5.18 -0.47
CA TYR A 6 19.39 -5.32 -0.16
C TYR A 6 18.63 -4.64 -1.29
N GLU A 7 17.66 -5.36 -1.85
CA GLU A 7 16.73 -4.81 -2.82
C GLU A 7 15.88 -3.75 -2.11
N LYS A 8 15.85 -2.55 -2.67
CA LYS A 8 15.09 -1.43 -2.12
C LYS A 8 13.87 -1.11 -2.98
N GLY A 9 12.91 -0.45 -2.38
CA GLY A 9 11.76 0.13 -3.07
C GLY A 9 11.85 1.66 -3.18
N ILE A 10 10.98 2.22 -4.01
CA ILE A 10 10.71 3.65 -4.05
C ILE A 10 9.21 3.87 -3.95
N TYR A 11 8.76 4.64 -2.95
CA TYR A 11 7.40 5.16 -2.87
C TYR A 11 7.38 6.63 -3.31
N ILE A 12 6.46 6.98 -4.19
CA ILE A 12 6.31 8.35 -4.70
C ILE A 12 4.91 8.84 -4.37
N HIS A 13 4.82 9.85 -3.52
CA HIS A 13 3.55 10.44 -3.11
C HIS A 13 3.12 11.56 -4.04
N ILE A 14 1.90 11.47 -4.57
CA ILE A 14 1.27 12.51 -5.40
C ILE A 14 0.06 13.05 -4.65
N PRO A 15 0.14 14.25 -4.03
CA PRO A 15 -0.88 14.76 -3.11
C PRO A 15 -2.05 15.45 -3.84
N PHE A 16 -2.45 14.94 -5.00
CA PHE A 16 -3.51 15.57 -5.80
C PHE A 16 -4.64 14.62 -6.09
N CYS A 17 -5.88 15.11 -5.92
CA CYS A 17 -7.11 14.43 -6.34
C CYS A 17 -7.98 15.40 -7.12
N VAL A 18 -8.89 14.89 -7.95
CA VAL A 18 -9.97 15.71 -8.52
C VAL A 18 -10.92 16.16 -7.42
N HIS A 19 -11.23 15.24 -6.50
CA HIS A 19 -12.09 15.43 -5.34
C HIS A 19 -11.60 14.56 -4.19
N LYS A 20 -11.57 15.09 -2.95
CA LYS A 20 -11.21 14.30 -1.77
C LYS A 20 -12.41 13.51 -1.29
N CYS A 21 -12.29 12.19 -1.22
CA CYS A 21 -13.32 11.31 -0.69
C CYS A 21 -13.55 11.57 0.81
N ILE A 22 -14.77 11.38 1.28
CA ILE A 22 -15.16 11.76 2.65
C ILE A 22 -14.53 10.89 3.74
N TYR A 23 -14.05 9.71 3.40
CA TYR A 23 -13.41 8.75 4.31
C TYR A 23 -11.87 8.82 4.29
N CYS A 24 -11.28 9.59 3.34
CA CYS A 24 -9.87 9.50 3.05
C CYS A 24 -9.03 10.37 4.00
N ASP A 25 -8.06 9.75 4.69
CA ASP A 25 -7.09 10.42 5.56
C ASP A 25 -5.81 10.86 4.83
N PHE A 26 -5.53 10.31 3.65
CA PHE A 26 -4.32 10.65 2.90
C PHE A 26 -4.24 12.16 2.59
N LEU A 27 -3.00 12.68 2.64
CA LEU A 27 -2.73 14.05 2.21
C LEU A 27 -3.07 14.20 0.74
N SER A 28 -4.18 14.83 0.43
CA SER A 28 -4.59 15.08 -0.96
C SER A 28 -5.55 16.25 -1.05
N ALA A 29 -5.42 17.02 -2.14
CA ALA A 29 -6.32 18.14 -2.44
C ALA A 29 -6.41 18.39 -3.95
N PRO A 30 -7.48 19.03 -4.45
CA PRO A 30 -7.53 19.55 -5.80
C PRO A 30 -6.47 20.63 -6.02
N ALA A 31 -5.84 20.61 -7.21
CA ALA A 31 -4.87 21.64 -7.61
C ALA A 31 -4.94 21.89 -9.13
N GLY A 32 -4.62 23.11 -9.53
CA GLY A 32 -4.44 23.45 -10.95
C GLY A 32 -3.12 22.93 -11.52
N ASP A 33 -3.03 22.80 -12.83
CA ASP A 33 -1.88 22.19 -13.51
C ASP A 33 -0.56 22.93 -13.24
N ALA A 34 -0.57 24.25 -13.09
CA ALA A 34 0.62 25.02 -12.73
C ALA A 34 1.25 24.55 -11.40
N VAL A 35 0.42 24.22 -10.39
CA VAL A 35 0.88 23.70 -9.09
C VAL A 35 1.41 22.28 -9.25
N LYS A 36 0.73 21.44 -10.04
CA LYS A 36 1.15 20.06 -10.31
C LYS A 36 2.49 20.02 -11.05
N TYR A 37 2.73 20.88 -12.04
CA TYR A 37 4.03 21.00 -12.71
C TYR A 37 5.13 21.49 -11.77
N ALA A 38 4.83 22.50 -10.93
CA ALA A 38 5.79 22.98 -9.95
C ALA A 38 6.16 21.91 -8.91
N TYR A 39 5.17 21.14 -8.47
CA TYR A 39 5.36 19.97 -7.59
C TYR A 39 6.22 18.89 -8.25
N THR A 40 5.91 18.51 -9.48
CA THR A 40 6.69 17.52 -10.24
C THR A 40 8.16 17.93 -10.37
N LYS A 41 8.42 19.21 -10.60
CA LYS A 41 9.78 19.73 -10.66
C LYS A 41 10.50 19.64 -9.30
N ALA A 42 9.82 19.99 -8.20
CA ALA A 42 10.38 19.89 -6.86
C ALA A 42 10.68 18.43 -6.48
N LEU A 43 9.78 17.51 -6.82
CA LEU A 43 9.94 16.07 -6.63
C LEU A 43 11.13 15.50 -7.42
N ILE A 44 11.31 15.90 -8.67
CA ILE A 44 12.48 15.52 -9.48
C ILE A 44 13.78 16.01 -8.85
N ASN A 45 13.79 17.22 -8.31
CA ASN A 45 14.97 17.76 -7.62
C ASN A 45 15.26 17.03 -6.31
N GLU A 46 14.23 16.64 -5.56
CA GLU A 46 14.37 15.80 -4.37
C GLU A 46 15.02 14.45 -4.71
N ILE A 47 14.49 13.75 -5.72
CA ILE A 47 15.05 12.47 -6.20
C ILE A 47 16.53 12.62 -6.57
N ARG A 48 16.90 13.67 -7.30
CA ARG A 48 18.28 13.93 -7.71
C ARG A 48 19.20 14.24 -6.54
N ASN A 49 18.73 15.09 -5.63
CA ASN A 49 19.55 15.52 -4.48
C ASN A 49 19.74 14.39 -3.46
N THR A 50 18.76 13.47 -3.31
CA THR A 50 18.90 12.28 -2.46
C THR A 50 19.96 11.32 -2.98
N ALA A 51 20.07 11.18 -4.29
CA ALA A 51 21.02 10.26 -4.92
C ALA A 51 22.42 10.89 -5.17
N ASP A 52 22.60 12.18 -4.92
CA ASP A 52 23.84 12.89 -5.25
C ASP A 52 25.05 12.32 -4.48
N GLY A 53 26.08 11.92 -5.23
CA GLY A 53 27.33 11.36 -4.69
C GLY A 53 27.24 9.94 -4.15
N GLN A 54 26.12 9.25 -4.27
CA GLN A 54 25.93 7.88 -3.79
C GLN A 54 26.16 6.83 -4.89
N VAL A 55 26.53 5.61 -4.48
CA VAL A 55 26.45 4.43 -5.36
C VAL A 55 24.99 4.13 -5.62
N LYS A 56 24.62 3.89 -6.89
CA LYS A 56 23.23 3.59 -7.26
C LYS A 56 22.73 2.33 -6.56
N ASP A 57 21.72 2.50 -5.72
CA ASP A 57 21.00 1.38 -5.11
C ASP A 57 20.16 0.63 -6.13
N LYS A 58 20.08 -0.70 -5.98
CA LYS A 58 19.24 -1.54 -6.82
C LYS A 58 17.78 -1.45 -6.36
N ILE A 59 16.91 -1.00 -7.25
CA ILE A 59 15.47 -0.84 -7.00
C ILE A 59 14.68 -1.96 -7.68
N THR A 60 13.87 -2.66 -6.91
CA THR A 60 13.02 -3.78 -7.39
C THR A 60 11.54 -3.45 -7.45
N SER A 61 11.12 -2.36 -6.80
CA SER A 61 9.74 -1.85 -6.90
C SER A 61 9.66 -0.34 -6.80
N ILE A 62 8.77 0.26 -7.61
CA ILE A 62 8.40 1.67 -7.55
C ILE A 62 6.88 1.74 -7.43
N PHE A 63 6.38 2.54 -6.49
CA PHE A 63 4.95 2.70 -6.26
C PHE A 63 4.57 4.18 -6.25
N PHE A 64 3.75 4.59 -7.21
CA PHE A 64 3.11 5.92 -7.23
C PHE A 64 1.76 5.84 -6.53
N GLY A 65 1.62 6.55 -5.42
CA GLY A 65 0.41 6.52 -4.61
C GLY A 65 0.06 7.86 -3.96
N GLY A 66 -0.82 7.80 -2.98
CA GLY A 66 -1.21 8.90 -2.10
C GLY A 66 -2.57 9.50 -2.42
N GLY A 67 -2.64 10.52 -3.25
CA GLY A 67 -3.90 11.05 -3.77
C GLY A 67 -4.35 10.26 -5.00
N THR A 68 -4.03 10.77 -6.18
CA THR A 68 -4.36 10.12 -7.47
C THR A 68 -3.26 10.47 -8.47
N PRO A 69 -2.23 9.67 -8.63
CA PRO A 69 -1.13 9.93 -9.58
C PRO A 69 -1.61 10.20 -11.00
N SER A 70 -2.68 9.53 -11.43
CA SER A 70 -3.26 9.69 -12.77
C SER A 70 -3.93 11.05 -13.04
N VAL A 71 -3.97 11.99 -12.07
CA VAL A 71 -4.42 13.38 -12.33
C VAL A 71 -3.27 14.35 -12.63
N LEU A 72 -2.02 13.87 -12.61
CA LEU A 72 -0.90 14.69 -13.05
C LEU A 72 -1.05 15.02 -14.55
N PRO A 73 -0.58 16.20 -14.99
CA PRO A 73 -0.51 16.51 -16.42
C PRO A 73 0.33 15.50 -17.21
N ASP A 74 0.04 15.40 -18.50
CA ASP A 74 0.77 14.54 -19.42
C ASP A 74 2.28 14.84 -19.40
N GLY A 75 3.11 13.83 -19.48
CA GLY A 75 4.58 13.90 -19.39
C GLY A 75 5.14 13.83 -17.95
N CYS A 76 4.40 14.24 -16.92
CA CYS A 76 4.93 14.30 -15.55
C CYS A 76 5.39 12.93 -15.01
N ILE A 77 4.64 11.86 -15.24
CA ILE A 77 5.00 10.50 -14.78
C ILE A 77 6.27 10.03 -15.50
N ALA A 78 6.37 10.30 -16.81
CA ALA A 78 7.54 9.95 -17.60
C ALA A 78 8.80 10.71 -17.12
N ASP A 79 8.67 12.01 -16.84
CA ASP A 79 9.77 12.85 -16.33
C ASP A 79 10.26 12.39 -14.95
N ILE A 80 9.34 12.04 -14.05
CA ILE A 80 9.69 11.49 -12.73
C ILE A 80 10.43 10.16 -12.89
N LEU A 81 9.90 9.23 -13.71
CA LEU A 81 10.56 7.93 -13.94
C LEU A 81 11.91 8.07 -14.64
N ALA A 82 12.08 9.06 -15.51
CA ALA A 82 13.37 9.36 -16.12
C ALA A 82 14.38 9.80 -15.04
N ALA A 83 13.99 10.70 -14.13
CA ALA A 83 14.85 11.13 -13.03
C ALA A 83 15.21 9.95 -12.10
N VAL A 84 14.26 9.05 -11.79
CA VAL A 84 14.54 7.85 -10.99
C VAL A 84 15.57 6.95 -11.68
N ARG A 85 15.46 6.72 -13.00
CA ARG A 85 16.45 5.90 -13.77
C ARG A 85 17.82 6.55 -13.86
N ASP A 86 17.86 7.89 -13.91
CA ASP A 86 19.15 8.62 -13.87
C ASP A 86 19.89 8.42 -12.54
N CYS A 87 19.13 8.31 -11.44
CA CYS A 87 19.63 8.29 -10.07
C CYS A 87 19.85 6.89 -9.50
N PHE A 88 19.04 5.91 -9.87
CA PHE A 88 19.01 4.57 -9.28
C PHE A 88 19.24 3.47 -10.33
N ASP A 89 19.67 2.29 -9.87
CA ASP A 89 19.79 1.07 -10.70
C ASP A 89 18.46 0.30 -10.64
N ILE A 90 17.61 0.52 -11.65
CA ILE A 90 16.30 -0.12 -11.70
C ILE A 90 16.44 -1.54 -12.27
N SER A 91 15.99 -2.55 -11.52
CA SER A 91 15.97 -3.94 -11.99
C SER A 91 15.15 -4.08 -13.26
N ASP A 92 15.60 -4.89 -14.21
CA ASP A 92 14.91 -5.13 -15.48
C ASP A 92 13.48 -5.67 -15.27
N ASP A 93 13.26 -6.39 -14.16
CA ASP A 93 11.99 -6.96 -13.75
C ASP A 93 11.27 -6.14 -12.66
N ALA A 94 11.69 -4.90 -12.41
CA ALA A 94 11.10 -4.07 -11.37
C ALA A 94 9.58 -3.91 -11.54
N GLU A 95 8.85 -4.06 -10.45
CA GLU A 95 7.42 -3.72 -10.42
C GLU A 95 7.26 -2.20 -10.33
N ILE A 96 6.62 -1.60 -11.32
CA ILE A 96 6.33 -0.16 -11.33
C ILE A 96 4.82 0.00 -11.31
N THR A 97 4.29 0.26 -10.11
CA THR A 97 2.86 0.41 -9.84
C THR A 97 2.44 1.86 -9.87
N MET A 98 1.25 2.14 -10.40
CA MET A 98 0.62 3.45 -10.33
C MET A 98 -0.86 3.35 -9.95
N GLU A 99 -1.25 4.12 -8.93
CA GLU A 99 -2.65 4.28 -8.55
C GLU A 99 -3.41 5.16 -9.54
N CYS A 100 -4.60 4.70 -9.89
CA CYS A 100 -5.52 5.37 -10.79
C CYS A 100 -6.92 5.42 -10.19
N ASN A 101 -7.61 6.54 -10.38
CA ASN A 101 -9.04 6.55 -10.14
C ASN A 101 -9.82 6.35 -11.44
N PRO A 102 -10.95 5.60 -11.43
CA PRO A 102 -11.81 5.47 -12.59
C PRO A 102 -12.18 6.83 -13.18
N GLY A 103 -12.18 6.94 -14.50
CA GLY A 103 -12.47 8.18 -15.23
C GLY A 103 -11.33 9.20 -15.30
N THR A 104 -10.14 8.94 -14.69
CA THR A 104 -8.96 9.81 -14.78
C THR A 104 -7.97 9.37 -15.86
N VAL A 105 -8.18 8.21 -16.46
CA VAL A 105 -7.33 7.64 -17.50
C VAL A 105 -8.05 7.57 -18.86
N ASN A 106 -7.27 7.65 -19.93
CA ASN A 106 -7.71 7.46 -21.32
C ASN A 106 -6.62 6.71 -22.10
N GLU A 107 -6.88 6.37 -23.36
CA GLU A 107 -5.95 5.60 -24.22
C GLU A 107 -4.56 6.26 -24.31
N SER A 108 -4.51 7.58 -24.52
CA SER A 108 -3.26 8.33 -24.67
C SER A 108 -2.41 8.25 -23.40
N ARG A 109 -3.02 8.52 -22.23
CA ARG A 109 -2.34 8.47 -20.92
C ARG A 109 -1.87 7.07 -20.57
N LEU A 110 -2.71 6.06 -20.78
CA LEU A 110 -2.33 4.67 -20.51
C LEU A 110 -1.17 4.21 -21.40
N SER A 111 -1.16 4.64 -22.66
CA SER A 111 -0.05 4.38 -23.58
C SER A 111 1.23 5.09 -23.14
N GLU A 112 1.15 6.33 -22.67
CA GLU A 112 2.27 7.09 -22.09
C GLU A 112 2.83 6.38 -20.84
N TYR A 113 1.98 5.99 -19.88
CA TYR A 113 2.40 5.31 -18.68
C TYR A 113 3.10 3.98 -19.00
N ARG A 114 2.54 3.23 -19.96
CA ARG A 114 3.15 1.99 -20.41
C ARG A 114 4.51 2.21 -21.06
N ALA A 115 4.64 3.24 -21.91
CA ALA A 115 5.90 3.62 -22.54
C ALA A 115 6.94 4.14 -21.52
N ALA A 116 6.49 4.83 -20.48
CA ALA A 116 7.35 5.25 -19.37
C ALA A 116 7.82 4.08 -18.49
N GLY A 117 7.23 2.89 -18.63
CA GLY A 117 7.63 1.66 -17.94
C GLY A 117 6.72 1.26 -16.78
N VAL A 118 5.60 1.96 -16.54
CA VAL A 118 4.58 1.47 -15.60
C VAL A 118 4.09 0.11 -16.09
N ASN A 119 4.11 -0.91 -15.23
CA ASN A 119 3.74 -2.27 -15.60
C ASN A 119 2.63 -2.87 -14.73
N ARG A 120 2.22 -2.16 -13.66
CA ARG A 120 1.11 -2.52 -12.78
C ARG A 120 0.23 -1.27 -12.54
N LEU A 121 -1.10 -1.43 -12.61
CA LEU A 121 -2.06 -0.39 -12.23
C LEU A 121 -2.86 -0.82 -11.01
N SER A 122 -3.22 0.15 -10.15
CA SER A 122 -4.12 -0.05 -9.02
C SER A 122 -5.32 0.88 -9.18
N PHE A 123 -6.52 0.31 -9.35
CA PHE A 123 -7.75 1.10 -9.49
C PHE A 123 -8.52 1.16 -8.18
N GLY A 124 -8.68 2.37 -7.64
CA GLY A 124 -9.53 2.63 -6.47
C GLY A 124 -11.00 2.58 -6.83
N LEU A 125 -11.59 1.39 -6.96
CA LEU A 125 -13.02 1.21 -7.23
C LEU A 125 -13.86 1.37 -5.97
N GLN A 126 -13.53 0.66 -4.91
CA GLN A 126 -14.15 0.57 -3.60
C GLN A 126 -15.44 -0.27 -3.56
N SER A 127 -16.36 -0.10 -4.47
CA SER A 127 -17.60 -0.88 -4.59
C SER A 127 -18.10 -0.90 -6.03
N ALA A 128 -18.81 -1.96 -6.43
CA ALA A 128 -19.55 -2.03 -7.68
C ALA A 128 -21.04 -1.64 -7.54
N ASP A 129 -21.43 -1.11 -6.38
CA ASP A 129 -22.73 -0.48 -6.16
C ASP A 129 -22.59 1.06 -6.20
N ASN A 130 -23.29 1.68 -7.16
CA ASN A 130 -23.21 3.13 -7.35
C ASN A 130 -23.77 3.94 -6.17
N ASN A 131 -24.62 3.36 -5.32
CA ASN A 131 -25.10 4.04 -4.10
C ASN A 131 -24.02 4.02 -3.02
N GLU A 132 -23.30 2.90 -2.85
CA GLU A 132 -22.14 2.81 -1.95
C GLU A 132 -21.03 3.76 -2.40
N LEU A 133 -20.72 3.83 -3.70
CA LEU A 133 -19.77 4.81 -4.25
C LEU A 133 -20.17 6.25 -3.92
N LYS A 134 -21.41 6.59 -4.12
CA LYS A 134 -21.96 7.92 -3.79
C LYS A 134 -21.89 8.17 -2.28
N MET A 135 -22.16 7.16 -1.46
CA MET A 135 -22.06 7.23 0.00
C MET A 135 -20.64 7.56 0.47
N LEU A 136 -19.63 7.00 -0.20
CA LEU A 136 -18.20 7.26 0.04
C LEU A 136 -17.72 8.62 -0.53
N GLY A 137 -18.58 9.37 -1.21
CA GLY A 137 -18.19 10.61 -1.90
C GLY A 137 -17.35 10.36 -3.16
N ARG A 138 -17.44 9.16 -3.76
CA ARG A 138 -16.79 8.87 -5.04
C ARG A 138 -17.54 9.58 -6.17
N ILE A 139 -16.76 10.10 -7.12
CA ILE A 139 -17.31 10.86 -8.27
C ILE A 139 -17.49 10.00 -9.52
N HIS A 140 -17.01 8.75 -9.51
CA HIS A 140 -17.16 7.80 -10.60
C HIS A 140 -18.28 6.78 -10.33
N THR A 141 -18.73 6.10 -11.38
CA THR A 141 -19.64 4.95 -11.33
C THR A 141 -18.90 3.65 -11.65
N PHE A 142 -19.56 2.51 -11.40
CA PHE A 142 -19.01 1.21 -11.77
C PHE A 142 -18.79 1.09 -13.28
N GLU A 143 -19.68 1.63 -14.10
CA GLU A 143 -19.55 1.60 -15.57
C GLU A 143 -18.33 2.40 -16.06
N GLN A 144 -18.01 3.51 -15.40
CA GLN A 144 -16.78 4.28 -15.69
C GLN A 144 -15.52 3.51 -15.26
N PHE A 145 -15.60 2.70 -14.20
CA PHE A 145 -14.52 1.80 -13.85
C PHE A 145 -14.35 0.68 -14.89
N GLU A 146 -15.44 0.02 -15.32
CA GLU A 146 -15.37 -1.02 -16.36
C GLU A 146 -14.70 -0.47 -17.64
N GLU A 147 -15.06 0.74 -18.06
CA GLU A 147 -14.42 1.38 -19.21
C GLU A 147 -12.93 1.66 -18.98
N SER A 148 -12.56 2.20 -17.79
CA SER A 148 -11.16 2.45 -17.45
C SER A 148 -10.34 1.15 -17.42
N PHE A 149 -10.93 0.07 -16.89
CA PHE A 149 -10.31 -1.26 -16.84
C PHE A 149 -10.12 -1.83 -18.26
N ARG A 150 -11.14 -1.71 -19.12
CA ARG A 150 -11.07 -2.15 -20.52
C ARG A 150 -9.98 -1.39 -21.30
N LEU A 151 -9.89 -0.07 -21.11
CA LEU A 151 -8.85 0.76 -21.72
C LEU A 151 -7.45 0.36 -21.24
N ALA A 152 -7.29 0.04 -19.95
CA ALA A 152 -6.03 -0.44 -19.41
C ALA A 152 -5.61 -1.78 -20.04
N ARG A 153 -6.55 -2.72 -20.20
CA ARG A 153 -6.30 -3.98 -20.91
C ARG A 153 -5.91 -3.76 -22.37
N ALA A 154 -6.61 -2.86 -23.06
CA ALA A 154 -6.30 -2.52 -24.46
C ALA A 154 -4.91 -1.87 -24.60
N ALA A 155 -4.46 -1.09 -23.63
CA ALA A 155 -3.11 -0.53 -23.56
C ALA A 155 -2.02 -1.56 -23.17
N GLY A 156 -2.39 -2.84 -22.92
CA GLY A 156 -1.45 -3.93 -22.65
C GLY A 156 -1.06 -4.09 -21.18
N PHE A 157 -1.84 -3.55 -20.22
CA PHE A 157 -1.65 -3.84 -18.82
C PHE A 157 -2.23 -5.21 -18.47
N ASN A 158 -1.37 -6.14 -18.04
CA ASN A 158 -1.70 -7.51 -17.67
C ASN A 158 -1.47 -7.77 -16.16
N ASN A 159 -1.24 -6.73 -15.39
CA ASN A 159 -1.18 -6.74 -13.94
C ASN A 159 -1.98 -5.55 -13.42
N ILE A 160 -3.23 -5.82 -13.05
CA ILE A 160 -4.17 -4.79 -12.58
C ILE A 160 -4.70 -5.22 -11.21
N ASN A 161 -4.56 -4.30 -10.25
CA ASN A 161 -5.21 -4.38 -8.97
C ASN A 161 -6.52 -3.60 -8.97
N VAL A 162 -7.49 -4.09 -8.21
CA VAL A 162 -8.74 -3.40 -7.89
C VAL A 162 -8.87 -3.30 -6.37
N ASP A 163 -8.96 -2.06 -5.86
CA ASP A 163 -9.20 -1.83 -4.44
C ASP A 163 -10.68 -1.87 -4.15
N LEU A 164 -11.09 -2.69 -3.20
CA LEU A 164 -12.45 -2.89 -2.73
C LEU A 164 -12.53 -2.68 -1.23
N MET A 165 -13.67 -2.17 -0.78
CA MET A 165 -13.92 -1.83 0.61
C MET A 165 -15.15 -2.57 1.13
N SER A 166 -15.04 -3.18 2.30
CA SER A 166 -16.15 -3.69 3.09
C SER A 166 -16.50 -2.75 4.24
N ALA A 167 -17.55 -3.08 4.96
CA ALA A 167 -18.05 -2.29 6.11
C ALA A 167 -18.40 -0.82 5.76
N ILE A 168 -18.78 -0.52 4.52
CA ILE A 168 -19.28 0.80 4.10
C ILE A 168 -20.61 1.08 4.82
N PRO A 169 -20.91 2.33 5.27
CA PRO A 169 -22.19 2.65 5.88
C PRO A 169 -23.37 2.18 5.05
N GLY A 170 -24.24 1.33 5.64
CA GLY A 170 -25.39 0.73 4.99
C GLY A 170 -25.11 -0.42 4.02
N GLN A 171 -23.85 -0.84 3.86
CA GLN A 171 -23.50 -2.02 3.09
C GLN A 171 -24.06 -3.30 3.71
N THR A 172 -24.47 -4.23 2.88
CA THR A 172 -24.95 -5.56 3.29
C THR A 172 -24.07 -6.66 2.70
N GLU A 173 -24.13 -7.87 3.27
CA GLU A 173 -23.44 -9.03 2.70
C GLU A 173 -23.80 -9.21 1.22
N ALA A 174 -25.07 -9.06 0.85
CA ALA A 174 -25.54 -9.21 -0.53
C ALA A 174 -24.96 -8.15 -1.51
N THR A 175 -24.79 -6.88 -1.08
CA THR A 175 -24.18 -5.86 -1.94
C THR A 175 -22.68 -6.05 -2.06
N LEU A 176 -22.02 -6.55 -1.00
CA LEU A 176 -20.61 -6.94 -1.01
C LEU A 176 -20.37 -8.13 -1.96
N GLU A 177 -21.17 -9.19 -1.86
CA GLU A 177 -21.13 -10.37 -2.76
C GLU A 177 -21.27 -9.94 -4.22
N ASN A 178 -22.31 -9.13 -4.54
CA ASN A 178 -22.51 -8.59 -5.88
C ASN A 178 -21.30 -7.78 -6.39
N THR A 179 -20.62 -7.03 -5.50
CA THR A 179 -19.40 -6.30 -5.86
C THR A 179 -18.29 -7.26 -6.26
N PHE A 180 -18.04 -8.30 -5.46
CA PHE A 180 -17.02 -9.30 -5.79
C PHE A 180 -17.36 -10.11 -7.06
N ASP A 181 -18.62 -10.48 -7.26
CA ASP A 181 -19.05 -11.19 -8.46
C ASP A 181 -18.77 -10.38 -9.74
N LYS A 182 -19.11 -9.09 -9.72
CA LYS A 182 -18.85 -8.19 -10.86
C LYS A 182 -17.35 -7.99 -11.10
N VAL A 183 -16.57 -7.78 -10.04
CA VAL A 183 -15.13 -7.54 -10.18
C VAL A 183 -14.37 -8.80 -10.60
N THR A 184 -14.69 -9.95 -10.03
CA THR A 184 -14.03 -11.22 -10.41
C THR A 184 -14.35 -11.63 -11.83
N ALA A 185 -15.53 -11.25 -12.37
CA ALA A 185 -15.88 -11.47 -13.77
C ALA A 185 -14.96 -10.69 -14.74
N LEU A 186 -14.39 -9.56 -14.33
CA LEU A 186 -13.40 -8.80 -15.11
C LEU A 186 -11.99 -9.43 -15.07
N GLN A 187 -11.77 -10.38 -14.18
CA GLN A 187 -10.52 -11.13 -14.03
C GLN A 187 -9.27 -10.25 -13.82
N PRO A 188 -9.26 -9.33 -12.82
CA PRO A 188 -8.02 -8.67 -12.43
C PRO A 188 -7.01 -9.70 -11.90
N GLU A 189 -5.73 -9.39 -11.90
CA GLU A 189 -4.69 -10.24 -11.33
C GLU A 189 -4.59 -10.12 -9.82
N HIS A 190 -5.04 -8.99 -9.28
CA HIS A 190 -4.91 -8.66 -7.87
C HIS A 190 -6.16 -7.94 -7.37
N ILE A 191 -6.55 -8.18 -6.12
CA ILE A 191 -7.64 -7.50 -5.44
C ILE A 191 -7.18 -7.15 -4.03
N SER A 192 -7.21 -5.84 -3.70
CA SER A 192 -7.10 -5.37 -2.32
C SER A 192 -8.51 -5.30 -1.74
N ALA A 193 -8.77 -6.00 -0.65
CA ALA A 193 -10.06 -6.04 0.01
C ALA A 193 -9.87 -5.73 1.50
N TYR A 194 -10.31 -4.55 1.93
CA TYR A 194 -10.12 -4.07 3.30
C TYR A 194 -11.41 -3.46 3.86
N SER A 195 -11.59 -3.57 5.17
CA SER A 195 -12.71 -2.94 5.87
C SER A 195 -12.48 -1.44 6.00
N LEU A 196 -13.56 -0.67 5.90
CA LEU A 196 -13.55 0.76 6.18
C LEU A 196 -13.15 1.01 7.63
N ILE A 197 -12.13 1.82 7.83
CA ILE A 197 -11.74 2.35 9.14
C ILE A 197 -12.21 3.80 9.21
N LEU A 198 -12.87 4.16 10.31
CA LEU A 198 -13.29 5.54 10.58
C LEU A 198 -12.11 6.31 11.16
N GLU A 199 -11.32 6.93 10.29
CA GLU A 199 -10.15 7.71 10.68
C GLU A 199 -10.58 9.08 11.23
N GLU A 200 -10.05 9.43 12.40
CA GLU A 200 -10.31 10.72 13.08
C GLU A 200 -9.92 11.90 12.16
N GLY A 201 -10.76 12.93 12.12
CA GLY A 201 -10.56 14.11 11.27
C GLY A 201 -11.01 13.92 9.82
N THR A 202 -11.53 12.76 9.44
CA THR A 202 -12.22 12.61 8.15
C THR A 202 -13.65 13.10 8.23
N TYR A 203 -14.19 13.62 7.11
CA TYR A 203 -15.59 14.08 7.09
C TYR A 203 -16.58 12.99 7.49
N LEU A 204 -16.30 11.73 7.09
CA LEU A 204 -17.16 10.60 7.42
C LEU A 204 -17.17 10.33 8.94
N ALA A 205 -15.99 10.25 9.58
CA ALA A 205 -15.91 10.01 11.02
C ALA A 205 -16.56 11.15 11.83
N ASP A 206 -16.27 12.40 11.47
CA ASP A 206 -16.82 13.58 12.15
C ASP A 206 -18.36 13.74 12.00
N ASN A 207 -18.96 13.07 11.02
CA ASN A 207 -20.38 13.19 10.70
C ASN A 207 -21.08 11.83 10.62
N ILE A 208 -20.56 10.80 11.25
CA ILE A 208 -21.06 9.42 11.11
C ILE A 208 -22.55 9.28 11.42
N ASP A 209 -23.09 10.07 12.34
CA ASP A 209 -24.50 10.10 12.70
C ASP A 209 -25.43 10.51 11.54
N LYS A 210 -24.90 11.10 10.46
CA LYS A 210 -25.67 11.51 9.27
C LYS A 210 -25.73 10.42 8.21
N PHE A 211 -25.02 9.32 8.42
CA PHE A 211 -24.92 8.19 7.49
C PHE A 211 -25.72 6.99 8.01
N PRO A 212 -26.06 6.04 7.14
CA PRO A 212 -26.57 4.75 7.59
C PRO A 212 -25.58 4.10 8.58
N PRO A 213 -26.06 3.21 9.44
CA PRO A 213 -25.15 2.48 10.35
C PRO A 213 -24.03 1.78 9.57
N VAL A 214 -22.83 1.84 10.10
CA VAL A 214 -21.75 0.94 9.67
C VAL A 214 -22.04 -0.47 10.19
N PRO A 215 -21.70 -1.53 9.44
CA PRO A 215 -21.75 -2.89 9.94
C PRO A 215 -21.06 -3.00 11.30
N ASP A 216 -21.64 -3.75 12.22
CA ASP A 216 -21.01 -4.01 13.50
C ASP A 216 -19.82 -4.98 13.37
N GLU A 217 -19.09 -5.22 14.47
CA GLU A 217 -17.89 -6.07 14.45
C GLU A 217 -18.19 -7.50 13.97
N GLU A 218 -19.38 -8.03 14.30
CA GLU A 218 -19.79 -9.37 13.89
C GLU A 218 -20.15 -9.40 12.39
N GLU A 219 -20.82 -8.36 11.91
CA GLU A 219 -21.13 -8.21 10.47
C GLU A 219 -19.86 -8.00 9.64
N ASP A 220 -18.94 -7.14 10.08
CA ASP A 220 -17.65 -6.95 9.39
C ASP A 220 -16.83 -8.23 9.35
N ARG A 221 -16.82 -9.00 10.43
CA ARG A 221 -16.16 -10.33 10.46
C ARG A 221 -16.81 -11.30 9.47
N ARG A 222 -18.14 -11.32 9.35
CA ARG A 222 -18.83 -12.14 8.34
C ARG A 222 -18.46 -11.68 6.93
N MET A 223 -18.44 -10.38 6.67
CA MET A 223 -18.00 -9.82 5.38
C MET A 223 -16.56 -10.22 5.02
N TYR A 224 -15.65 -10.20 6.00
CA TYR A 224 -14.29 -10.67 5.81
C TYR A 224 -14.21 -12.14 5.40
N HIS A 225 -14.98 -13.03 6.06
CA HIS A 225 -15.02 -14.43 5.70
C HIS A 225 -15.68 -14.70 4.34
N ILE A 226 -16.76 -13.98 4.02
CA ILE A 226 -17.42 -14.02 2.70
C ILE A 226 -16.43 -13.61 1.62
N THR A 227 -15.71 -12.50 1.81
CA THR A 227 -14.65 -12.02 0.90
C THR A 227 -13.64 -13.12 0.60
N LYS A 228 -13.08 -13.73 1.66
CA LYS A 228 -12.11 -14.81 1.52
C LYS A 228 -12.67 -15.99 0.74
N GLN A 229 -13.92 -16.39 1.00
CA GLN A 229 -14.57 -17.51 0.34
C GLN A 229 -14.80 -17.24 -1.15
N ILE A 230 -15.33 -16.06 -1.49
CA ILE A 230 -15.62 -15.69 -2.89
C ILE A 230 -14.32 -15.61 -3.69
N LEU A 231 -13.33 -14.88 -3.17
CA LEU A 231 -12.05 -14.72 -3.86
C LEU A 231 -11.30 -16.05 -4.01
N GLY A 232 -11.32 -16.90 -2.97
CA GLY A 232 -10.76 -18.25 -3.05
C GLY A 232 -11.43 -19.10 -4.13
N ASN A 233 -12.76 -19.08 -4.22
CA ASN A 233 -13.52 -19.79 -5.25
C ASN A 233 -13.25 -19.26 -6.67
N ALA A 234 -12.92 -17.96 -6.79
CA ALA A 234 -12.55 -17.31 -8.04
C ALA A 234 -11.07 -17.52 -8.42
N GLY A 235 -10.29 -18.26 -7.61
CA GLY A 235 -8.89 -18.60 -7.89
C GLY A 235 -7.88 -17.55 -7.45
N TYR A 236 -8.23 -16.71 -6.48
CA TYR A 236 -7.29 -15.79 -5.83
C TYR A 236 -6.80 -16.41 -4.53
N GLU A 237 -5.52 -16.24 -4.26
CA GLU A 237 -4.88 -16.64 -3.01
C GLU A 237 -4.64 -15.41 -2.15
N ARG A 238 -5.05 -15.47 -0.88
CA ARG A 238 -4.70 -14.46 0.10
C ARG A 238 -3.23 -14.61 0.47
N TYR A 239 -2.42 -13.58 0.30
CA TYR A 239 -1.00 -13.63 0.66
C TYR A 239 -0.65 -12.77 1.89
N GLU A 240 -1.51 -11.81 2.25
CA GLU A 240 -1.46 -11.05 3.50
C GLU A 240 -2.87 -10.65 3.95
N ILE A 241 -3.03 -9.87 5.01
CA ILE A 241 -4.32 -9.61 5.68
C ILE A 241 -5.41 -9.14 4.72
N SER A 242 -5.09 -8.18 3.84
CA SER A 242 -6.07 -7.47 2.98
C SER A 242 -5.90 -7.72 1.49
N ASN A 243 -4.86 -8.44 1.07
CA ASN A 243 -4.54 -8.56 -0.35
C ASN A 243 -4.61 -10.01 -0.85
N TYR A 244 -5.24 -10.13 -2.01
CA TYR A 244 -5.48 -11.37 -2.73
C TYR A 244 -4.95 -11.23 -4.16
N SER A 245 -4.32 -12.28 -4.67
CA SER A 245 -3.81 -12.28 -6.03
C SER A 245 -3.97 -13.64 -6.70
N ARG A 246 -3.89 -13.66 -8.01
CA ARG A 246 -3.54 -14.88 -8.72
C ARG A 246 -2.09 -15.22 -8.41
N PRO A 247 -1.69 -16.51 -8.38
CA PRO A 247 -0.32 -16.91 -8.11
C PRO A 247 0.69 -16.17 -9.02
N GLY A 248 1.71 -15.55 -8.40
CA GLY A 248 2.75 -14.78 -9.08
C GLY A 248 2.40 -13.31 -9.38
N PHE A 249 1.26 -12.82 -8.87
CA PHE A 249 0.84 -11.42 -9.00
C PHE A 249 0.73 -10.70 -7.65
N GLU A 250 1.35 -11.24 -6.60
CA GLU A 250 1.47 -10.58 -5.31
C GLU A 250 2.18 -9.22 -5.50
N CYS A 251 1.68 -8.17 -4.86
CA CYS A 251 2.30 -6.85 -4.95
C CYS A 251 3.68 -6.87 -4.29
N ARG A 252 4.74 -6.76 -5.09
CA ARG A 252 6.12 -6.82 -4.61
C ARG A 252 6.46 -5.66 -3.68
N HIS A 253 5.89 -4.49 -3.93
CA HIS A 253 6.08 -3.31 -3.09
C HIS A 253 5.45 -3.51 -1.70
N ASN A 254 4.23 -4.08 -1.61
CA ASN A 254 3.61 -4.40 -0.33
C ASN A 254 4.43 -5.46 0.42
N LEU A 255 4.88 -6.52 -0.27
CA LEU A 255 5.72 -7.55 0.34
C LEU A 255 7.06 -7.00 0.82
N LEU A 256 7.62 -5.98 0.15
CA LEU A 256 8.81 -5.28 0.63
C LEU A 256 8.56 -4.68 2.03
N TYR A 257 7.44 -3.99 2.22
CA TYR A 257 7.05 -3.44 3.52
C TYR A 257 6.88 -4.54 4.59
N TRP A 258 6.14 -5.61 4.24
CA TRP A 258 5.90 -6.71 5.18
C TRP A 258 7.15 -7.54 5.51
N ASN A 259 8.17 -7.46 4.70
CA ASN A 259 9.49 -8.05 4.97
C ASN A 259 10.45 -7.09 5.68
N ARG A 260 9.97 -5.92 6.11
CA ARG A 260 10.81 -4.85 6.66
C ARG A 260 11.97 -4.51 5.71
N GLY A 261 11.67 -4.40 4.41
CA GLY A 261 12.61 -3.99 3.38
C GLY A 261 12.80 -2.48 3.38
N GLU A 262 13.96 -2.03 2.92
CA GLU A 262 14.27 -0.61 2.81
C GLU A 262 13.59 0.02 1.59
N TYR A 263 13.19 1.28 1.73
CA TYR A 263 12.61 2.05 0.64
C TYR A 263 12.83 3.55 0.81
N TYR A 264 12.98 4.23 -0.31
CA TYR A 264 12.95 5.67 -0.38
C TYR A 264 11.51 6.16 -0.46
N GLY A 265 11.16 7.18 0.34
CA GLY A 265 9.92 7.91 0.20
C GLY A 265 10.21 9.27 -0.43
N PHE A 266 9.53 9.61 -1.52
CA PHE A 266 9.65 10.89 -2.20
C PHE A 266 8.30 11.58 -2.31
N GLY A 267 8.30 12.88 -2.10
CA GLY A 267 7.12 13.70 -2.23
C GLY A 267 6.48 14.07 -0.90
N CYS A 268 5.74 15.17 -0.91
CA CYS A 268 5.09 15.75 0.26
C CYS A 268 4.28 14.70 1.04
N SER A 269 4.59 14.52 2.33
CA SER A 269 4.02 13.48 3.22
C SER A 269 4.49 12.04 2.94
N ALA A 270 5.42 11.80 2.02
CA ALA A 270 5.99 10.47 1.86
C ALA A 270 6.79 10.06 3.10
N ALA A 271 6.72 8.79 3.47
CA ALA A 271 7.61 8.20 4.45
C ALA A 271 8.68 7.38 3.74
N GLY A 272 9.89 7.34 4.30
CA GLY A 272 11.00 6.53 3.85
C GLY A 272 11.64 5.75 5.00
N PHE A 273 12.28 4.64 4.65
CA PHE A 273 13.03 3.80 5.58
C PHE A 273 14.28 3.27 4.93
N THR A 274 15.44 3.78 5.30
CA THR A 274 16.75 3.38 4.77
C THR A 274 17.79 3.34 5.90
N GLU A 275 18.70 2.38 5.87
CA GLU A 275 19.80 2.27 6.84
C GLU A 275 19.34 2.33 8.31
N ASN A 276 18.21 1.72 8.59
CA ASN A 276 17.59 1.72 9.92
C ASN A 276 17.09 3.10 10.40
N VAL A 277 16.99 4.07 9.51
CA VAL A 277 16.42 5.40 9.76
C VAL A 277 15.07 5.53 9.07
N ARG A 278 14.06 5.89 9.83
CA ARG A 278 12.74 6.28 9.32
C ARG A 278 12.64 7.79 9.28
N TYR A 279 12.01 8.30 8.24
CA TYR A 279 11.72 9.73 8.08
C TYR A 279 10.40 9.92 7.35
N SER A 280 9.87 11.12 7.42
CA SER A 280 8.77 11.54 6.54
C SER A 280 9.06 12.92 5.98
N ASP A 281 8.50 13.21 4.82
CA ASP A 281 8.53 14.55 4.27
C ASP A 281 7.44 15.44 4.86
N ILE A 282 7.71 16.75 4.83
CA ILE A 282 6.75 17.77 5.27
C ILE A 282 5.38 17.58 4.62
N ARG A 283 4.31 17.96 5.34
CA ARG A 283 2.93 17.79 4.89
C ARG A 283 2.32 19.03 4.21
N ASP A 284 3.10 20.08 3.95
CA ASP A 284 2.67 21.32 3.30
C ASP A 284 3.15 21.34 1.84
N VAL A 285 2.24 21.16 0.88
CA VAL A 285 2.52 21.12 -0.56
C VAL A 285 3.17 22.44 -1.05
N LYS A 286 2.73 23.61 -0.53
CA LYS A 286 3.29 24.88 -0.95
C LYS A 286 4.74 25.01 -0.49
N LYS A 287 5.01 24.71 0.78
CA LYS A 287 6.36 24.71 1.35
C LYS A 287 7.26 23.68 0.66
N TYR A 288 6.74 22.49 0.34
CA TYR A 288 7.46 21.48 -0.41
C TYR A 288 7.94 21.99 -1.77
N ILE A 289 7.07 22.69 -2.52
CA ILE A 289 7.42 23.30 -3.80
C ILE A 289 8.49 24.41 -3.60
N GLU A 290 8.35 25.25 -2.56
CA GLU A 290 9.29 26.33 -2.25
C GLU A 290 10.68 25.79 -1.87
N LEU A 291 10.75 24.67 -1.14
CA LEU A 291 12.02 24.02 -0.76
C LEU A 291 12.72 23.34 -1.94
N ASN A 292 11.98 22.97 -2.97
CA ASN A 292 12.48 22.54 -4.27
C ASN A 292 13.61 21.49 -4.20
N GLY A 293 13.44 20.47 -3.36
CA GLY A 293 14.38 19.36 -3.20
C GLY A 293 15.49 19.60 -2.15
N ASP A 294 15.38 20.58 -1.28
CA ASP A 294 16.31 20.77 -0.13
C ASP A 294 16.04 19.71 0.94
N ILE A 295 16.71 18.54 0.81
CA ILE A 295 16.52 17.34 1.65
C ILE A 295 16.65 17.68 3.14
N GLY A 296 17.60 18.53 3.52
CA GLY A 296 17.84 18.90 4.92
C GLY A 296 16.67 19.66 5.57
N LYS A 297 15.70 20.14 4.77
CA LYS A 297 14.51 20.84 5.24
C LYS A 297 13.20 20.12 4.88
N LEU A 298 13.26 19.13 4.00
CA LEU A 298 12.11 18.32 3.62
C LEU A 298 11.82 17.25 4.66
N HIS A 299 12.86 16.57 5.15
CA HIS A 299 12.69 15.46 6.09
C HIS A 299 12.31 15.95 7.48
N GLU A 300 11.24 15.37 8.00
CA GLU A 300 10.72 15.53 9.37
C GLU A 300 10.60 14.14 10.03
N ASN A 301 10.35 14.10 11.34
CA ASN A 301 10.14 12.86 12.09
C ASN A 301 11.26 11.82 11.89
N ILE A 302 12.51 12.29 11.88
CA ILE A 302 13.67 11.42 11.69
C ILE A 302 13.87 10.59 12.96
N GLU A 303 13.78 9.27 12.83
CA GLU A 303 13.90 8.30 13.91
C GLU A 303 14.96 7.25 13.54
N ILE A 304 15.94 7.07 14.42
CA ILE A 304 16.93 6.00 14.31
C ILE A 304 16.43 4.81 15.11
N LEU A 305 16.04 3.76 14.41
CA LEU A 305 15.47 2.57 15.06
C LEU A 305 16.54 1.78 15.80
N THR A 306 16.22 1.37 17.01
CA THR A 306 17.05 0.47 17.82
C THR A 306 16.97 -0.96 17.25
N LYS A 307 17.77 -1.87 17.81
CA LYS A 307 17.68 -3.29 17.45
C LYS A 307 16.36 -3.89 17.92
N GLU A 308 15.89 -3.44 19.07
CA GLU A 308 14.62 -3.82 19.68
C GLU A 308 13.45 -3.42 18.79
N ASP A 309 13.37 -2.15 18.37
CA ASP A 309 12.36 -1.67 17.40
C ASP A 309 12.38 -2.50 16.12
N ALA A 310 13.58 -2.82 15.63
CA ALA A 310 13.74 -3.60 14.41
C ALA A 310 13.26 -5.06 14.56
N MET A 311 13.40 -5.67 15.74
CA MET A 311 12.87 -7.00 16.05
C MET A 311 11.35 -6.99 16.17
N GLU A 312 10.76 -5.97 16.82
CA GLU A 312 9.32 -5.78 16.91
C GLU A 312 8.69 -5.62 15.53
N GLU A 313 9.25 -4.73 14.70
CA GLU A 313 8.79 -4.53 13.32
C GLU A 313 8.87 -5.78 12.48
N PHE A 314 9.95 -6.56 12.62
CA PHE A 314 10.07 -7.84 11.92
C PHE A 314 8.92 -8.77 12.26
N MET A 315 8.51 -8.80 13.54
CA MET A 315 7.41 -9.64 13.99
C MET A 315 6.08 -9.12 13.50
N PHE A 316 5.70 -7.89 13.82
CA PHE A 316 4.34 -7.44 13.51
C PHE A 316 4.12 -7.19 12.01
N LEU A 317 5.11 -6.73 11.25
CA LEU A 317 4.99 -6.63 9.79
C LEU A 317 5.00 -8.02 9.13
N GLY A 318 5.88 -8.90 9.59
CA GLY A 318 6.01 -10.23 9.03
C GLY A 318 4.81 -11.13 9.29
N LEU A 319 4.17 -11.02 10.45
CA LEU A 319 2.96 -11.78 10.78
C LEU A 319 1.72 -11.32 10.01
N ARG A 320 1.75 -10.17 9.34
CA ARG A 320 0.69 -9.80 8.38
C ARG A 320 0.60 -10.75 7.20
N LYS A 321 1.73 -11.36 6.80
CA LYS A 321 1.77 -12.32 5.70
C LYS A 321 1.17 -13.66 6.11
N VAL A 322 0.42 -14.29 5.20
CA VAL A 322 -0.07 -15.66 5.39
C VAL A 322 1.08 -16.65 5.60
N ALA A 323 2.22 -16.42 4.94
CA ALA A 323 3.45 -17.18 5.14
C ALA A 323 4.09 -16.98 6.52
N GLY A 324 3.84 -15.83 7.17
CA GLY A 324 4.41 -15.48 8.46
C GLY A 324 5.88 -15.04 8.38
N VAL A 325 6.64 -15.34 9.44
CA VAL A 325 8.06 -14.98 9.60
C VAL A 325 8.96 -16.23 9.60
N ASP A 326 10.12 -16.12 8.99
CA ASP A 326 11.17 -17.16 9.03
C ASP A 326 12.04 -16.93 10.27
N VAL A 327 12.06 -17.92 11.18
CA VAL A 327 12.84 -17.84 12.42
C VAL A 327 14.37 -17.83 12.18
N LYS A 328 14.81 -18.39 11.04
CA LYS A 328 16.23 -18.33 10.65
C LYS A 328 16.58 -16.94 10.11
N ASP A 329 15.68 -16.30 9.35
CA ASP A 329 15.91 -14.93 8.88
C ASP A 329 15.99 -13.96 10.05
N PHE A 330 15.14 -14.13 11.09
CA PHE A 330 15.24 -13.38 12.33
C PHE A 330 16.63 -13.56 12.98
N GLN A 331 17.07 -14.79 13.15
CA GLN A 331 18.40 -15.06 13.74
C GLN A 331 19.54 -14.49 12.90
N ASN A 332 19.44 -14.56 11.58
CA ASN A 332 20.46 -14.02 10.67
C ASN A 332 20.54 -12.50 10.73
N ARG A 333 19.39 -11.82 10.86
CA ARG A 333 19.33 -10.34 10.93
C ARG A 333 19.78 -9.81 12.27
N PHE A 334 19.34 -10.44 13.37
CA PHE A 334 19.50 -9.90 14.71
C PHE A 334 20.58 -10.59 15.55
N GLY A 335 21.09 -11.74 15.12
CA GLY A 335 22.14 -12.49 15.83
C GLY A 335 21.63 -13.19 17.11
N VAL A 336 20.34 -13.19 17.35
CA VAL A 336 19.66 -13.87 18.50
C VAL A 336 18.51 -14.71 17.96
N SER A 337 18.12 -15.78 18.66
CA SER A 337 16.99 -16.56 18.19
C SER A 337 15.67 -15.89 18.59
N ILE A 338 14.59 -16.18 17.85
CA ILE A 338 13.24 -15.69 18.19
C ILE A 338 12.82 -16.21 19.59
N ASN A 339 13.27 -17.40 19.98
CA ASN A 339 12.97 -17.96 21.30
C ASN A 339 13.74 -17.27 22.43
N ASP A 340 14.88 -16.63 22.17
CA ASP A 340 15.61 -15.90 23.21
C ASP A 340 14.92 -14.58 23.56
N VAL A 341 14.09 -14.06 22.65
CA VAL A 341 13.41 -12.76 22.79
C VAL A 341 11.90 -12.94 23.07
N TYR A 342 11.23 -13.82 22.31
CA TYR A 342 9.77 -13.95 22.27
C TYR A 342 9.26 -15.37 22.62
N ALA A 343 9.97 -16.12 23.48
CA ALA A 343 9.57 -17.48 23.85
C ALA A 343 8.16 -17.52 24.47
N LYS A 344 7.90 -16.63 25.43
CA LYS A 344 6.65 -16.55 26.19
C LYS A 344 5.47 -16.19 25.31
N GLU A 345 5.61 -15.15 24.50
CA GLU A 345 4.58 -14.64 23.59
C GLU A 345 4.25 -15.68 22.52
N THR A 346 5.28 -16.32 21.97
CA THR A 346 5.15 -17.39 20.98
C THR A 346 4.42 -18.59 21.55
N GLU A 347 4.84 -19.09 22.73
CA GLU A 347 4.21 -20.25 23.39
C GLU A 347 2.76 -19.95 23.78
N GLN A 348 2.48 -18.78 24.33
CA GLN A 348 1.13 -18.38 24.72
C GLN A 348 0.19 -18.34 23.51
N ASN A 349 0.61 -17.74 22.40
CA ASN A 349 -0.20 -17.64 21.19
C ASN A 349 -0.37 -18.99 20.48
N ILE A 350 0.62 -19.87 20.53
CA ILE A 350 0.49 -21.25 20.04
C ILE A 350 -0.54 -22.02 20.90
N ASN A 351 -0.45 -21.91 22.23
CA ASN A 351 -1.38 -22.58 23.15
C ASN A 351 -2.83 -22.08 23.01
N LYS A 352 -3.00 -20.79 22.66
CA LYS A 352 -4.33 -20.21 22.33
C LYS A 352 -4.82 -20.61 20.92
N GLY A 353 -4.02 -21.28 20.11
CA GLY A 353 -4.35 -21.65 18.73
C GLY A 353 -4.31 -20.45 17.76
N LEU A 354 -3.61 -19.37 18.10
CA LEU A 354 -3.50 -18.15 17.30
C LEU A 354 -2.28 -18.17 16.37
N LEU A 355 -1.21 -18.83 16.81
CA LEU A 355 0.00 -19.05 16.03
C LEU A 355 0.24 -20.55 15.80
N VAL A 356 0.93 -20.85 14.72
CA VAL A 356 1.46 -22.18 14.43
C VAL A 356 2.89 -22.06 13.93
N LYS A 357 3.75 -22.93 14.47
CA LYS A 357 5.12 -23.10 13.99
C LYS A 357 5.20 -24.35 13.12
N GLN A 358 5.58 -24.18 11.86
CA GLN A 358 5.75 -25.28 10.90
C GLN A 358 7.13 -25.16 10.26
N ALA A 359 8.00 -26.11 10.51
CA ALA A 359 9.44 -26.03 10.17
C ALA A 359 10.06 -24.73 10.72
N ASP A 360 10.62 -23.90 9.86
CA ASP A 360 11.25 -22.62 10.22
C ASP A 360 10.29 -21.42 10.14
N MET A 361 9.02 -21.66 9.80
CA MET A 361 8.01 -20.60 9.67
C MET A 361 7.15 -20.52 10.94
N LEU A 362 6.98 -19.30 11.46
CA LEU A 362 6.00 -18.94 12.49
C LEU A 362 4.95 -18.05 11.85
N ARG A 363 3.69 -18.48 11.85
CA ARG A 363 2.60 -17.77 11.16
C ARG A 363 1.31 -17.79 11.97
N LEU A 364 0.43 -16.83 11.67
CA LEU A 364 -0.93 -16.83 12.19
C LEU A 364 -1.72 -18.04 11.68
N THR A 365 -2.56 -18.60 12.54
CA THR A 365 -3.63 -19.51 12.12
C THR A 365 -4.76 -18.70 11.48
N GLU A 366 -5.77 -19.37 10.91
CA GLU A 366 -6.97 -18.67 10.43
C GLU A 366 -7.65 -17.86 11.55
N PHE A 367 -7.77 -18.45 12.74
CA PHE A 367 -8.32 -17.77 13.91
C PHE A 367 -7.39 -16.62 14.39
N GLY A 368 -6.07 -16.81 14.30
CA GLY A 368 -5.10 -15.74 14.58
C GLY A 368 -5.20 -14.58 13.59
N MET A 369 -5.55 -14.85 12.30
CA MET A 369 -5.77 -13.80 11.30
C MET A 369 -6.99 -12.93 11.61
N ASP A 370 -8.06 -13.50 12.16
CA ASP A 370 -9.27 -12.76 12.53
C ASP A 370 -9.01 -11.72 13.63
N ILE A 371 -8.02 -11.97 14.49
CA ILE A 371 -7.63 -11.05 15.58
C ILE A 371 -6.14 -10.68 15.51
N CYS A 372 -5.63 -10.53 14.28
CA CYS A 372 -4.20 -10.39 14.02
C CYS A 372 -3.54 -9.23 14.80
N TYR A 373 -4.22 -8.10 14.95
CA TYR A 373 -3.67 -6.96 15.69
C TYR A 373 -3.41 -7.30 17.16
N THR A 374 -4.30 -8.05 17.80
CA THR A 374 -4.10 -8.52 19.17
C THR A 374 -2.87 -9.42 19.29
N VAL A 375 -2.69 -10.33 18.33
CA VAL A 375 -1.52 -11.23 18.33
C VAL A 375 -0.24 -10.44 18.04
N MET A 376 -0.26 -9.53 17.09
CA MET A 376 0.91 -8.73 16.72
C MET A 376 1.35 -7.79 17.84
N SER A 377 0.41 -7.24 18.64
CA SER A 377 0.73 -6.37 19.77
C SER A 377 1.45 -7.12 20.93
N ASP A 378 1.31 -8.44 21.02
CA ASP A 378 2.04 -9.23 22.02
C ASP A 378 3.57 -9.26 21.73
N PHE A 379 4.01 -8.89 20.54
CA PHE A 379 5.42 -8.87 20.14
C PHE A 379 6.08 -7.49 20.26
N ILE A 380 5.40 -6.53 20.89
CA ILE A 380 5.99 -5.23 21.26
C ILE A 380 6.70 -5.41 22.59
N LEU A 381 8.01 -5.10 22.62
CA LEU A 381 8.83 -5.18 23.82
C LEU A 381 8.49 -4.01 24.74
N THR A 382 8.11 -4.29 25.96
CA THR A 382 7.89 -3.25 26.97
C THR A 382 9.19 -2.96 27.71
N ASP A 383 9.45 -1.67 28.02
CA ASP A 383 10.62 -1.26 28.81
C ASP A 383 10.69 -2.06 30.12
N GLY A 384 11.48 -3.11 30.16
CA GLY A 384 11.70 -3.91 31.38
C GLY A 384 11.64 -5.42 31.22
N ASP A 385 11.50 -5.96 30.04
CA ASP A 385 11.58 -7.41 29.74
C ASP A 385 12.97 -7.85 29.28
#